data_6f043f5efac83ab47394131bb2ab2884
#
_entry.id   6f043f5efac83ab47394131bb2ab2884
#
_cell.length_a   1.000
_cell.length_b   1.000
_cell.length_c   1.000
_cell.angle_alpha   90.00
_cell.angle_beta   90.00
_cell.angle_gamma   90.00
#
_symmetry.space_group_name_H-M   'P 1'
#
loop_
_entity.id
_entity.type
_entity.pdbx_description
1 polymer ?
#
loop_
_entity_poly.entity_id
_entity_poly.type
_entity_poly.pdbx_seq_one_letter_code
_entity_poly.pdbx_strand_id
1 'polypeptide(L)'
;MEIKEITMTMNKTTVREIIKARGTKFATVTFIKKDGSERKVNGLFRPASHIIGNARGRVISETMKANGYIPIFSVSENSWKCFHEDSVIEVV
;
A
#
# COMPACT_ATOMS: atom_id res chain seq x y z
N MET A 1 -18.69 6.35 -29.89
CA MET A 1 -17.85 5.29 -29.33
C MET A 1 -17.42 5.66 -27.93
N GLU A 2 -17.83 4.86 -27.00
CA GLU A 2 -17.50 5.12 -25.60
C GLU A 2 -16.08 4.69 -25.32
N ILE A 3 -15.25 5.62 -24.91
CA ILE A 3 -13.92 5.30 -24.45
C ILE A 3 -14.03 4.96 -22.97
N LYS A 4 -13.96 3.69 -22.65
CA LYS A 4 -13.85 3.29 -21.26
C LYS A 4 -12.53 3.83 -20.70
N GLU A 5 -12.64 4.62 -19.66
CA GLU A 5 -11.49 4.99 -18.90
C GLU A 5 -10.84 3.73 -18.35
N ILE A 6 -9.70 3.38 -18.89
CA ILE A 6 -8.92 2.28 -18.37
C ILE A 6 -7.99 2.87 -17.31
N THR A 7 -8.28 2.57 -16.04
CA THR A 7 -7.37 2.95 -14.97
C THR A 7 -6.12 2.09 -15.09
N MET A 8 -5.01 2.73 -15.45
CA MET A 8 -3.74 2.04 -15.55
C MET A 8 -3.07 1.96 -14.18
N THR A 9 -2.78 0.75 -13.75
CA THR A 9 -2.00 0.53 -12.55
C THR A 9 -0.51 0.64 -12.85
N MET A 10 0.26 0.99 -11.81
CA MET A 10 1.72 1.03 -11.92
C MET A 10 2.29 -0.38 -12.06
N ASN A 11 3.43 -0.48 -12.73
CA ASN A 11 4.18 -1.73 -12.80
C ASN A 11 4.65 -2.13 -11.40
N LYS A 12 4.47 -3.40 -11.04
CA LYS A 12 4.83 -3.91 -9.70
C LYS A 12 6.32 -3.71 -9.35
N THR A 13 7.20 -3.80 -10.32
CA THR A 13 8.64 -3.56 -10.12
C THR A 13 8.88 -2.12 -9.72
N THR A 14 8.23 -1.17 -10.41
CA THR A 14 8.32 0.26 -10.10
C THR A 14 7.75 0.55 -8.70
N VAL A 15 6.63 -0.07 -8.35
CA VAL A 15 6.03 0.06 -7.01
C VAL A 15 7.02 -0.37 -5.93
N ARG A 16 7.65 -1.53 -6.10
CA ARG A 16 8.63 -2.05 -5.14
C ARG A 16 9.86 -1.16 -5.01
N GLU A 17 10.33 -0.59 -6.11
CA GLU A 17 11.45 0.35 -6.11
C GLU A 17 11.12 1.63 -5.35
N ILE A 18 9.94 2.19 -5.57
CA ILE A 18 9.49 3.38 -4.86
C ILE A 18 9.37 3.11 -3.35
N ILE A 19 8.81 1.97 -2.98
CA ILE A 19 8.68 1.57 -1.57
C ILE A 19 10.05 1.45 -0.91
N LYS A 20 11.02 0.85 -1.59
CA LYS A 20 12.39 0.76 -1.12
C LYS A 20 13.02 2.14 -0.91
N ALA A 21 12.80 3.04 -1.86
CA ALA A 21 13.34 4.40 -1.80
C ALA A 21 12.70 5.23 -0.67
N ARG A 22 11.45 4.97 -0.33
CA ARG A 22 10.77 5.67 0.77
C ARG A 22 11.35 5.30 2.13
N GLY A 23 11.75 4.05 2.31
CA GLY A 23 12.32 3.59 3.58
C GLY A 23 11.38 3.86 4.77
N THR A 24 11.81 4.71 5.71
CA THR A 24 11.04 5.08 6.91
C THR A 24 10.20 6.34 6.75
N LYS A 25 10.15 6.92 5.54
CA LYS A 25 9.40 8.15 5.27
C LYS A 25 7.94 7.87 4.98
N PHE A 26 7.10 8.87 5.22
CA PHE A 26 5.69 8.81 4.87
C PHE A 26 5.48 8.66 3.37
N ALA A 27 4.48 7.89 3.01
CA ALA A 27 4.05 7.74 1.64
C ALA A 27 2.54 7.69 1.57
N THR A 28 1.98 8.18 0.46
CA THR A 28 0.55 8.05 0.17
C THR A 28 0.40 7.09 -1.00
N VAL A 29 -0.33 6.01 -0.79
CA VAL A 29 -0.59 5.00 -1.81
C VAL A 29 -2.05 5.09 -2.23
N THR A 30 -2.27 5.21 -3.53
CA THR A 30 -3.61 5.11 -4.12
C THR A 30 -3.71 3.78 -4.84
N PHE A 31 -4.71 3.00 -4.51
CA PHE A 31 -4.90 1.67 -5.11
C PHE A 31 -6.38 1.36 -5.32
N ILE A 32 -6.63 0.36 -6.15
CA ILE A 32 -7.98 -0.08 -6.47
C ILE A 32 -8.36 -1.23 -5.55
N LYS A 33 -9.50 -1.09 -4.87
CA LYS A 33 -10.06 -2.13 -4.02
C LYS A 33 -10.73 -3.21 -4.87
N LYS A 34 -11.07 -4.34 -4.25
CA LYS A 34 -11.75 -5.45 -4.92
C LYS A 34 -13.08 -5.06 -5.56
N ASP A 35 -13.77 -4.07 -5.00
CA ASP A 35 -15.04 -3.57 -5.52
C ASP A 35 -14.88 -2.57 -6.68
N GLY A 36 -13.62 -2.27 -7.07
CA GLY A 36 -13.31 -1.34 -8.15
C GLY A 36 -13.15 0.11 -7.71
N SER A 37 -13.40 0.43 -6.46
CA SER A 37 -13.23 1.79 -5.96
C SER A 37 -11.78 2.09 -5.63
N GLU A 38 -11.40 3.37 -5.70
CA GLU A 38 -10.07 3.82 -5.30
C GLU A 38 -10.01 4.07 -3.80
N ARG A 39 -8.86 3.78 -3.22
CA ARG A 39 -8.57 4.10 -1.83
C ARG A 39 -7.17 4.71 -1.72
N LYS A 40 -7.06 5.74 -0.89
CA LYS A 40 -5.77 6.33 -0.51
C LYS A 40 -5.44 5.95 0.92
N VAL A 41 -4.22 5.50 1.13
CA VAL A 41 -3.69 5.23 2.47
C VAL A 41 -2.41 6.03 2.64
N ASN A 42 -2.35 6.81 3.70
CA ASN A 42 -1.16 7.57 4.05
C ASN A 42 -0.51 6.90 5.26
N GLY A 43 0.74 6.51 5.12
CA GLY A 43 1.40 5.78 6.18
C GLY A 43 2.87 5.51 5.92
N LEU A 44 3.38 4.53 6.64
CA LEU A 44 4.78 4.14 6.63
C LEU A 44 4.92 2.68 6.24
N PHE A 45 5.80 2.39 5.30
CA PHE A 45 6.11 1.01 4.94
C PHE A 45 6.99 0.33 5.99
N ARG A 46 7.88 1.10 6.62
CA ARG A 46 8.80 0.62 7.66
C ARG A 46 8.75 1.55 8.87
N PRO A 47 7.66 1.50 9.67
CA PRO A 47 7.55 2.35 10.84
C PRO A 47 8.54 1.91 11.92
N ALA A 48 9.06 2.90 12.66
CA ALA A 48 9.88 2.61 13.83
C ALA A 48 9.02 1.94 14.92
N SER A 49 9.64 1.12 15.77
CA SER A 49 8.91 0.36 16.78
C SER A 49 8.09 1.25 17.74
N HIS A 50 8.57 2.43 18.07
CA HIS A 50 7.86 3.36 18.96
C HIS A 50 6.58 3.93 18.31
N ILE A 51 6.53 3.99 16.98
CA ILE A 51 5.35 4.45 16.24
C ILE A 51 4.27 3.37 16.24
N ILE A 52 4.68 2.11 16.08
CA ILE A 52 3.76 0.97 16.04
C ILE A 52 3.10 0.79 17.41
N GLY A 53 3.89 0.82 18.49
CA GLY A 53 3.38 0.73 19.86
C GLY A 53 2.29 -0.32 20.05
N ASN A 54 1.09 0.13 20.37
CA ASN A 54 -0.10 -0.70 20.55
C ASN A 54 -0.97 -0.75 19.29
N ALA A 55 -0.34 -0.77 18.12
CA ALA A 55 -1.06 -0.76 16.85
C ALA A 55 -2.03 -1.93 16.73
N ARG A 56 -3.17 -1.65 16.11
CA ARG A 56 -4.16 -2.68 15.79
C ARG A 56 -3.77 -3.41 14.53
N GLY A 57 -4.22 -4.65 14.42
CA GLY A 57 -3.95 -5.48 13.27
C GLY A 57 -2.57 -6.08 13.31
N ARG A 58 -2.29 -6.90 12.33
CA ARG A 58 -1.01 -7.59 12.21
C ARG A 58 -0.37 -7.29 10.87
N VAL A 59 0.95 -7.33 10.83
CA VAL A 59 1.66 -7.41 9.57
C VAL A 59 1.17 -8.66 8.82
N ILE A 60 1.00 -8.52 7.52
CA ILE A 60 0.52 -9.61 6.69
C ILE A 60 1.43 -10.85 6.79
N SER A 61 0.84 -12.02 6.59
CA SER A 61 1.57 -13.29 6.64
C SER A 61 2.57 -13.42 5.47
N GLU A 62 3.51 -14.33 5.62
CA GLU A 62 4.45 -14.65 4.53
C GLU A 62 3.72 -15.14 3.28
N THR A 63 2.62 -15.87 3.45
CA THR A 63 1.79 -16.31 2.33
C THR A 63 1.20 -15.13 1.57
N MET A 64 0.69 -14.13 2.26
CA MET A 64 0.16 -12.92 1.63
C MET A 64 1.26 -12.16 0.90
N LYS A 65 2.44 -12.04 1.49
CA LYS A 65 3.60 -11.41 0.84
C LYS A 65 3.99 -12.15 -0.44
N ALA A 66 4.00 -13.47 -0.40
CA ALA A 66 4.28 -14.29 -1.57
C ALA A 66 3.25 -14.11 -2.68
N ASN A 67 2.01 -13.77 -2.33
CA ASN A 67 0.94 -13.47 -3.28
C ASN A 67 0.92 -12.01 -3.75
N GLY A 68 1.91 -11.21 -3.39
CA GLY A 68 2.06 -9.84 -3.88
C GLY A 68 1.40 -8.77 -3.02
N TYR A 69 0.99 -9.08 -1.80
CA TYR A 69 0.45 -8.09 -0.87
C TYR A 69 1.57 -7.32 -0.17
N ILE A 70 1.35 -6.02 0.00
CA ILE A 70 2.32 -5.11 0.60
C ILE A 70 1.68 -4.47 1.84
N PRO A 71 2.32 -4.56 3.01
CA PRO A 71 1.78 -3.92 4.21
C PRO A 71 2.17 -2.44 4.25
N ILE A 72 1.27 -1.63 4.79
CA ILE A 72 1.54 -0.23 5.10
C ILE A 72 0.91 0.09 6.46
N PHE A 73 1.66 0.78 7.31
CA PHE A 73 1.14 1.19 8.61
C PHE A 73 0.46 2.56 8.51
N SER A 74 -0.85 2.59 8.72
CA SER A 74 -1.61 3.82 8.74
C SER A 74 -1.48 4.48 10.11
N VAL A 75 -0.73 5.58 10.18
CA VAL A 75 -0.50 6.29 11.44
C VAL A 75 -1.79 6.93 11.97
N SER A 76 -2.59 7.50 11.08
CA SER A 76 -3.85 8.15 11.47
C SER A 76 -4.86 7.16 12.06
N GLU A 77 -4.89 5.93 11.56
CA GLU A 77 -5.78 4.88 12.05
C GLU A 77 -5.13 3.97 13.08
N ASN A 78 -3.84 4.16 13.32
CA ASN A 78 -3.03 3.33 14.21
C ASN A 78 -3.21 1.83 13.94
N SER A 79 -3.17 1.45 12.66
CA SER A 79 -3.38 0.07 12.26
C SER A 79 -2.61 -0.28 10.98
N TRP A 80 -2.33 -1.56 10.82
CA TRP A 80 -1.75 -2.09 9.60
C TRP A 80 -2.83 -2.25 8.54
N LYS A 81 -2.50 -1.82 7.33
CA LYS A 81 -3.29 -2.03 6.12
C LYS A 81 -2.45 -2.80 5.13
N CYS A 82 -3.07 -3.35 4.11
CA CYS A 82 -2.33 -3.97 3.01
C CYS A 82 -3.03 -3.70 1.67
N PHE A 83 -2.26 -3.78 0.61
CA PHE A 83 -2.77 -3.65 -0.74
C PHE A 83 -1.99 -4.60 -1.65
N HIS A 84 -2.58 -4.93 -2.80
CA HIS A 84 -1.92 -5.79 -3.77
C HIS A 84 -1.03 -4.96 -4.70
N GLU A 85 0.17 -5.46 -4.99
CA GLU A 85 1.14 -4.75 -5.82
C GLU A 85 0.64 -4.42 -7.23
N ASP A 86 -0.30 -5.22 -7.76
CA ASP A 86 -0.87 -5.01 -9.08
C ASP A 86 -2.03 -4.01 -9.09
N SER A 87 -2.49 -3.56 -7.93
CA SER A 87 -3.62 -2.64 -7.80
C SER A 87 -3.22 -1.18 -7.60
N VAL A 88 -1.94 -0.90 -7.53
CA VAL A 88 -1.45 0.45 -7.20
C VAL A 88 -1.56 1.37 -8.41
N ILE A 89 -2.17 2.54 -8.21
CA ILE A 89 -2.28 3.59 -9.21
C ILE A 89 -1.16 4.60 -9.06
N GLU A 90 -0.86 4.98 -7.81
CA GLU A 90 0.10 6.03 -7.51
C GLU A 90 0.73 5.82 -6.14
N VAL A 91 1.99 6.17 -6.01
CA VAL A 91 2.71 6.28 -4.73
C VAL A 91 3.40 7.64 -4.70
N VAL A 92 3.05 8.45 -3.72
CA VAL A 92 3.59 9.81 -3.59
C VAL A 92 4.34 10.00 -2.29
#